data_343d346c92b3e318af8ff45b88f22322
#
_entry.id   343d346c92b3e318af8ff45b88f22322
#
_cell.length_a   1.000
_cell.length_b   1.000
_cell.length_c   1.000
_cell.angle_alpha   90.00
_cell.angle_beta   90.00
_cell.angle_gamma   90.00
#
_symmetry.space_group_name_H-M   'P 1'
#
loop_
_entity.id
_entity.type
_entity.pdbx_description
1 polymer ?
#
loop_
_entity_poly.entity_id
_entity_poly.type
_entity_poly.pdbx_seq_one_letter_code
_entity_poly.pdbx_strand_id
1 'polypeptide(L)'
;IEKLTPDLLITLGLREKNGKYTNAGALFADENDYRGIDLVKFGDNINVMLDRAQIEKVSVLKLCQDALQKYRQYYQNEVIDGAYRRKNEQIPENAFREAIANAIVHRTWDVNAQIKVAMFDDRIEVTSPGGLPKGLSKEEYLAGQLSILRNPIIANIFFRLGLIEQFSTGIQRILAAYADSKTQPQFSIFENSIKIVLPVVKMELQGVSEDANEVYSILQSAPLSSSHISQETSFSKNKVLNLLEELIQKGYVVKIGNGRGTKYHRSK
;
A
#
# COMPACT_ATOMS: atom_id res chain seq x y z
N ILE A 1 -26.29 -15.12 7.70
CA ILE A 1 -26.11 -14.18 6.55
C ILE A 1 -27.51 -13.95 6.02
N GLU A 2 -28.04 -12.72 6.24
CA GLU A 2 -29.29 -12.31 5.61
C GLU A 2 -29.12 -12.33 4.10
N LYS A 3 -30.04 -12.98 3.39
CA LYS A 3 -30.02 -12.99 1.93
C LYS A 3 -30.27 -11.58 1.40
N LEU A 4 -29.51 -11.16 0.38
CA LEU A 4 -29.78 -9.95 -0.37
C LEU A 4 -31.19 -10.05 -0.99
N THR A 5 -32.12 -9.22 -0.51
CA THR A 5 -33.49 -9.18 -1.05
C THR A 5 -33.56 -8.27 -2.28
N PRO A 6 -34.51 -8.49 -3.21
CA PRO A 6 -34.72 -7.58 -4.34
C PRO A 6 -34.88 -6.12 -3.94
N ASP A 7 -35.61 -5.85 -2.84
CA ASP A 7 -35.84 -4.48 -2.34
C ASP A 7 -34.56 -3.83 -1.83
N LEU A 8 -33.67 -4.62 -1.16
CA LEU A 8 -32.37 -4.13 -0.74
C LEU A 8 -31.48 -3.81 -1.95
N LEU A 9 -31.48 -4.65 -2.98
CA LEU A 9 -30.74 -4.38 -4.21
C LEU A 9 -31.22 -3.11 -4.93
N ILE A 10 -32.54 -2.85 -4.93
CA ILE A 10 -33.12 -1.61 -5.47
C ILE A 10 -32.69 -0.40 -4.61
N THR A 11 -32.76 -0.53 -3.30
CA THR A 11 -32.36 0.53 -2.36
C THR A 11 -30.88 0.88 -2.50
N LEU A 12 -30.02 -0.11 -2.76
CA LEU A 12 -28.59 0.09 -3.01
C LEU A 12 -28.27 0.59 -4.44
N GLY A 13 -29.28 0.69 -5.33
CA GLY A 13 -29.07 1.08 -6.72
C GLY A 13 -28.44 0.01 -7.60
N LEU A 14 -28.38 -1.23 -7.15
CA LEU A 14 -27.85 -2.37 -7.89
C LEU A 14 -28.86 -3.01 -8.84
N ARG A 15 -30.17 -2.77 -8.62
CA ARG A 15 -31.28 -3.26 -9.42
C ARG A 15 -32.32 -2.16 -9.64
N GLU A 16 -32.89 -2.11 -10.82
CA GLU A 16 -34.01 -1.24 -11.15
C GLU A 16 -35.34 -1.86 -10.70
N LYS A 17 -36.40 -1.04 -10.55
CA LYS A 17 -37.75 -1.49 -10.20
C LYS A 17 -38.35 -2.47 -11.23
N ASN A 18 -37.93 -2.38 -12.50
CA ASN A 18 -38.32 -3.29 -13.57
C ASN A 18 -37.63 -4.68 -13.49
N GLY A 19 -36.77 -4.90 -12.50
CA GLY A 19 -36.07 -6.14 -12.26
C GLY A 19 -34.72 -6.28 -12.96
N LYS A 20 -34.29 -5.33 -13.80
CA LYS A 20 -32.98 -5.36 -14.44
C LYS A 20 -31.86 -4.91 -13.48
N TYR A 21 -30.70 -5.49 -13.60
CA TYR A 21 -29.51 -5.04 -12.88
C TYR A 21 -28.93 -3.79 -13.54
N THR A 22 -28.44 -2.88 -12.73
CA THR A 22 -27.66 -1.71 -13.18
C THR A 22 -26.22 -2.13 -13.53
N ASN A 23 -25.45 -1.27 -14.22
CA ASN A 23 -24.01 -1.51 -14.43
C ASN A 23 -23.26 -1.66 -13.09
N ALA A 24 -23.65 -0.90 -12.06
CA ALA A 24 -23.11 -1.09 -10.72
C ALA A 24 -23.49 -2.46 -10.16
N GLY A 25 -24.74 -2.92 -10.35
CA GLY A 25 -25.16 -4.27 -9.96
C GLY A 25 -24.32 -5.37 -10.62
N ALA A 26 -24.03 -5.22 -11.90
CA ALA A 26 -23.16 -6.14 -12.63
C ALA A 26 -21.73 -6.16 -12.07
N LEU A 27 -21.18 -5.01 -11.66
CA LEU A 27 -19.85 -4.91 -11.04
C LEU A 27 -19.77 -5.58 -9.66
N PHE A 28 -20.89 -5.72 -8.94
CA PHE A 28 -20.94 -6.44 -7.67
C PHE A 28 -21.29 -7.92 -7.83
N ALA A 29 -21.66 -8.38 -9.03
CA ALA A 29 -21.93 -9.80 -9.29
C ALA A 29 -20.64 -10.62 -9.16
N ASP A 30 -20.77 -11.87 -8.67
CA ASP A 30 -19.65 -12.80 -8.51
C ASP A 30 -18.93 -13.09 -9.83
N GLU A 31 -19.69 -13.09 -10.93
CA GLU A 31 -19.19 -13.19 -12.30
C GLU A 31 -19.70 -12.01 -13.13
N ASN A 32 -18.82 -11.37 -13.88
CA ASN A 32 -19.12 -10.25 -14.77
C ASN A 32 -18.11 -10.16 -15.92
N ASP A 33 -18.32 -9.25 -16.88
CA ASP A 33 -17.45 -9.08 -18.06
C ASP A 33 -16.46 -7.91 -17.94
N TYR A 34 -16.38 -7.26 -16.79
CA TYR A 34 -15.51 -6.09 -16.62
C TYR A 34 -14.05 -6.48 -16.43
N ARG A 35 -13.17 -5.65 -16.99
CA ARG A 35 -11.74 -5.70 -16.70
C ARG A 35 -11.49 -5.32 -15.26
N GLY A 36 -10.67 -6.10 -14.55
CA GLY A 36 -10.37 -5.88 -13.15
C GLY A 36 -8.99 -5.25 -12.90
N ILE A 37 -8.12 -6.00 -12.24
CA ILE A 37 -6.78 -5.58 -11.83
C ILE A 37 -5.74 -6.50 -12.46
N ASP A 38 -4.70 -5.91 -13.06
CA ASP A 38 -3.46 -6.60 -13.45
C ASP A 38 -2.37 -6.24 -12.44
N LEU A 39 -1.97 -7.21 -11.65
CA LEU A 39 -1.01 -7.07 -10.56
C LEU A 39 0.27 -7.83 -10.91
N VAL A 40 1.40 -7.14 -10.86
CA VAL A 40 2.71 -7.72 -11.19
C VAL A 40 3.70 -7.42 -10.08
N LYS A 41 4.36 -8.46 -9.55
CA LYS A 41 5.55 -8.32 -8.70
C LYS A 41 6.78 -8.41 -9.60
N PHE A 42 7.57 -7.34 -9.61
CA PHE A 42 8.85 -7.26 -10.30
C PHE A 42 10.00 -7.59 -9.35
N GLY A 43 11.10 -8.09 -9.92
CA GLY A 43 12.40 -8.20 -9.27
C GLY A 43 13.20 -6.90 -9.38
N ASP A 44 14.50 -7.01 -9.61
CA ASP A 44 15.44 -5.88 -9.65
C ASP A 44 15.06 -4.79 -10.67
N ASN A 45 14.34 -5.16 -11.72
CA ASN A 45 13.86 -4.22 -12.74
C ASN A 45 12.60 -4.75 -13.44
N ILE A 46 11.98 -3.91 -14.28
CA ILE A 46 10.73 -4.23 -14.99
C ILE A 46 10.83 -5.41 -15.97
N ASN A 47 12.04 -5.84 -16.34
CA ASN A 47 12.24 -6.99 -17.23
C ASN A 47 12.22 -8.32 -16.47
N VAL A 48 12.28 -8.28 -15.13
CA VAL A 48 12.23 -9.47 -14.27
C VAL A 48 10.87 -9.50 -13.58
N MET A 49 9.98 -10.33 -14.10
CA MET A 49 8.65 -10.54 -13.52
C MET A 49 8.70 -11.79 -12.63
N LEU A 50 8.49 -11.61 -11.31
CA LEU A 50 8.51 -12.69 -10.33
C LEU A 50 7.15 -13.36 -10.16
N ASP A 51 6.06 -12.57 -10.22
CA ASP A 51 4.69 -13.05 -10.14
C ASP A 51 3.75 -12.12 -10.88
N ARG A 52 2.66 -12.67 -11.41
CA ARG A 52 1.57 -11.91 -12.04
C ARG A 52 0.23 -12.52 -11.72
N ALA A 53 -0.72 -11.68 -11.32
CA ALA A 53 -2.10 -12.04 -11.09
C ALA A 53 -3.03 -11.11 -11.88
N GLN A 54 -3.77 -11.68 -12.82
CA GLN A 54 -4.85 -10.98 -13.52
C GLN A 54 -6.17 -11.36 -12.84
N ILE A 55 -6.73 -10.42 -12.07
CA ILE A 55 -7.97 -10.59 -11.33
C ILE A 55 -9.06 -9.88 -12.12
N GLU A 56 -9.85 -10.64 -12.86
CA GLU A 56 -10.85 -10.13 -13.79
C GLU A 56 -12.18 -10.88 -13.67
N LYS A 57 -13.23 -10.27 -14.19
CA LYS A 57 -14.57 -10.89 -14.31
C LYS A 57 -15.17 -11.35 -12.98
N VAL A 58 -14.78 -10.72 -11.90
CA VAL A 58 -15.25 -10.99 -10.53
C VAL A 58 -15.77 -9.71 -9.91
N SER A 59 -16.49 -9.84 -8.79
CA SER A 59 -17.04 -8.66 -8.10
C SER A 59 -15.96 -7.68 -7.68
N VAL A 60 -16.29 -6.38 -7.65
CA VAL A 60 -15.36 -5.33 -7.20
C VAL A 60 -14.89 -5.52 -5.75
N LEU A 61 -15.69 -6.20 -4.92
CA LEU A 61 -15.29 -6.58 -3.55
C LEU A 61 -14.18 -7.63 -3.58
N LYS A 62 -14.31 -8.63 -4.45
CA LYS A 62 -13.28 -9.66 -4.64
C LYS A 62 -12.00 -9.05 -5.24
N LEU A 63 -12.11 -8.11 -6.20
CA LEU A 63 -10.94 -7.38 -6.71
C LEU A 63 -10.15 -6.73 -5.58
N CYS A 64 -10.84 -6.04 -4.66
CA CYS A 64 -10.22 -5.38 -3.51
C CYS A 64 -9.57 -6.41 -2.57
N GLN A 65 -10.28 -7.50 -2.25
CA GLN A 65 -9.81 -8.54 -1.34
C GLN A 65 -8.57 -9.27 -1.88
N ASP A 66 -8.59 -9.68 -3.16
CA ASP A 66 -7.50 -10.41 -3.78
C ASP A 66 -6.24 -9.51 -3.95
N ALA A 67 -6.43 -8.22 -4.25
CA ALA A 67 -5.33 -7.26 -4.28
C ALA A 67 -4.68 -7.10 -2.89
N LEU A 68 -5.47 -7.01 -1.82
CA LEU A 68 -4.98 -6.96 -0.44
C LEU A 68 -4.25 -8.26 -0.05
N GLN A 69 -4.74 -9.42 -0.50
CA GLN A 69 -4.06 -10.70 -0.25
C GLN A 69 -2.67 -10.71 -0.89
N LYS A 70 -2.54 -10.25 -2.14
CA LYS A 70 -1.25 -10.13 -2.84
C LYS A 70 -0.32 -9.12 -2.17
N TYR A 71 -0.85 -7.99 -1.72
CA TYR A 71 -0.07 -7.03 -0.94
C TYR A 71 0.50 -7.69 0.33
N ARG A 72 -0.31 -8.40 1.11
CA ARG A 72 0.14 -9.07 2.34
C ARG A 72 1.22 -10.11 2.08
N GLN A 73 1.14 -10.83 0.96
CA GLN A 73 2.14 -11.82 0.56
C GLN A 73 3.54 -11.22 0.40
N TYR A 74 3.65 -9.98 -0.09
CA TYR A 74 4.94 -9.38 -0.47
C TYR A 74 5.43 -8.28 0.47
N TYR A 75 4.54 -7.59 1.18
CA TYR A 75 4.89 -6.41 2.00
C TYR A 75 4.57 -6.55 3.48
N GLN A 76 4.09 -7.73 3.89
CA GLN A 76 3.91 -8.04 5.31
C GLN A 76 4.71 -9.27 5.68
N ASN A 77 5.36 -9.18 6.83
CA ASN A 77 6.01 -10.31 7.47
C ASN A 77 5.72 -10.28 8.97
N GLU A 78 5.84 -11.44 9.60
CA GLU A 78 5.78 -11.55 11.04
C GLU A 78 7.22 -11.56 11.59
N VAL A 79 7.49 -10.71 12.56
CA VAL A 79 8.74 -10.69 13.31
C VAL A 79 8.46 -11.27 14.69
N ILE A 80 9.25 -12.30 15.08
CA ILE A 80 9.19 -12.86 16.42
C ILE A 80 10.11 -12.03 17.31
N ASP A 81 9.53 -11.31 18.26
CA ASP A 81 10.24 -10.50 19.25
C ASP A 81 10.02 -11.11 20.64
N GLY A 82 10.96 -11.94 21.06
CA GLY A 82 10.84 -12.71 22.32
C GLY A 82 9.65 -13.68 22.27
N ALA A 83 8.66 -13.49 23.16
CA ALA A 83 7.44 -14.29 23.22
C ALA A 83 6.31 -13.76 22.33
N TYR A 84 6.48 -12.62 21.68
CA TYR A 84 5.45 -11.95 20.90
C TYR A 84 5.73 -11.99 19.42
N ARG A 85 4.66 -12.12 18.63
CA ARG A 85 4.70 -11.92 17.18
C ARG A 85 4.22 -10.50 16.88
N ARG A 86 5.02 -9.75 16.13
CA ARG A 86 4.65 -8.43 15.62
C ARG A 86 4.52 -8.50 14.12
N LYS A 87 3.44 -7.94 13.60
CA LYS A 87 3.25 -7.71 12.18
C LYS A 87 4.12 -6.53 11.77
N ASN A 88 4.98 -6.74 10.81
CA ASN A 88 5.78 -5.69 10.20
C ASN A 88 5.25 -5.41 8.80
N GLU A 89 4.94 -4.15 8.52
CA GLU A 89 4.43 -3.66 7.23
C GLU A 89 5.50 -2.80 6.58
N GLN A 90 6.02 -3.27 5.45
CA GLN A 90 7.00 -2.48 4.67
C GLN A 90 6.34 -1.27 4.01
N ILE A 91 5.08 -1.39 3.64
CA ILE A 91 4.20 -0.32 3.16
C ILE A 91 2.95 -0.38 4.05
N PRO A 92 2.43 0.73 4.59
CA PRO A 92 1.24 0.69 5.45
C PRO A 92 0.03 0.07 4.72
N GLU A 93 -0.59 -0.97 5.32
CA GLU A 93 -1.73 -1.67 4.72
C GLU A 93 -2.91 -0.74 4.48
N ASN A 94 -3.17 0.19 5.40
CA ASN A 94 -4.24 1.17 5.27
C ASN A 94 -4.04 2.10 4.06
N ALA A 95 -2.80 2.50 3.75
CA ALA A 95 -2.49 3.31 2.57
C ALA A 95 -2.71 2.51 1.26
N PHE A 96 -2.28 1.26 1.20
CA PHE A 96 -2.52 0.41 0.04
C PHE A 96 -4.01 0.10 -0.16
N ARG A 97 -4.73 -0.22 0.93
CA ARG A 97 -6.19 -0.43 0.90
C ARG A 97 -6.93 0.79 0.35
N GLU A 98 -6.57 1.97 0.84
CA GLU A 98 -7.16 3.23 0.38
C GLU A 98 -6.86 3.48 -1.10
N ALA A 99 -5.62 3.24 -1.55
CA ALA A 99 -5.24 3.40 -2.96
C ALA A 99 -6.02 2.45 -3.89
N ILE A 100 -6.21 1.18 -3.50
CA ILE A 100 -6.99 0.19 -4.28
C ILE A 100 -8.47 0.54 -4.28
N ALA A 101 -9.05 0.88 -3.12
CA ALA A 101 -10.46 1.26 -3.02
C ALA A 101 -10.76 2.51 -3.87
N ASN A 102 -9.91 3.53 -3.80
CA ASN A 102 -10.00 4.72 -4.63
C ASN A 102 -9.84 4.41 -6.13
N ALA A 103 -8.90 3.52 -6.48
CA ALA A 103 -8.73 3.09 -7.86
C ALA A 103 -10.00 2.42 -8.42
N ILE A 104 -10.72 1.62 -7.63
CA ILE A 104 -11.98 0.97 -8.02
C ILE A 104 -13.13 1.98 -8.08
N VAL A 105 -13.29 2.80 -7.04
CA VAL A 105 -14.40 3.76 -6.90
C VAL A 105 -14.34 4.86 -7.95
N HIS A 106 -13.15 5.36 -8.28
CA HIS A 106 -12.97 6.48 -9.21
C HIS A 106 -12.60 6.07 -10.63
N ARG A 107 -12.47 4.77 -10.92
CA ARG A 107 -12.20 4.27 -12.28
C ARG A 107 -13.29 4.67 -13.26
N THR A 108 -12.88 4.92 -14.49
CA THR A 108 -13.77 4.99 -15.67
C THR A 108 -14.03 3.56 -16.17
N TRP A 109 -15.21 3.00 -15.84
CA TRP A 109 -15.52 1.57 -16.07
C TRP A 109 -15.87 1.23 -17.51
N ASP A 110 -16.23 2.20 -18.33
CA ASP A 110 -16.46 2.07 -19.78
C ASP A 110 -15.16 2.03 -20.62
N VAL A 111 -14.02 2.37 -20.00
CA VAL A 111 -12.71 2.19 -20.62
C VAL A 111 -12.24 0.75 -20.49
N ASN A 112 -11.96 0.08 -21.59
CA ASN A 112 -11.47 -1.30 -21.63
C ASN A 112 -9.98 -1.41 -21.24
N ALA A 113 -9.65 -0.97 -20.02
CA ALA A 113 -8.31 -1.03 -19.45
C ALA A 113 -8.37 -1.50 -18.00
N GLN A 114 -7.38 -2.27 -17.55
CA GLN A 114 -7.28 -2.76 -16.16
C GLN A 114 -6.73 -1.67 -15.24
N ILE A 115 -7.05 -1.75 -13.95
CA ILE A 115 -6.24 -1.11 -12.91
C ILE A 115 -4.90 -1.87 -12.89
N LYS A 116 -3.79 -1.14 -12.96
CA LYS A 116 -2.45 -1.72 -12.89
C LYS A 116 -1.87 -1.55 -11.49
N VAL A 117 -1.36 -2.64 -10.94
CA VAL A 117 -0.64 -2.64 -9.67
C VAL A 117 0.75 -3.21 -9.92
N ALA A 118 1.76 -2.35 -9.93
CA ALA A 118 3.15 -2.75 -10.08
C ALA A 118 3.84 -2.73 -8.70
N MET A 119 4.34 -3.88 -8.28
CA MET A 119 4.97 -4.13 -6.98
C MET A 119 6.48 -4.28 -7.16
N PHE A 120 7.27 -3.37 -6.57
CA PHE A 120 8.74 -3.37 -6.55
C PHE A 120 9.23 -3.59 -5.11
N ASP A 121 10.53 -3.81 -4.94
CA ASP A 121 11.08 -3.99 -3.58
C ASP A 121 11.08 -2.69 -2.76
N ASP A 122 11.08 -1.54 -3.43
CA ASP A 122 11.10 -0.22 -2.81
C ASP A 122 9.76 0.53 -2.82
N ARG A 123 8.75 0.05 -3.58
CA ARG A 123 7.45 0.74 -3.73
C ARG A 123 6.36 -0.12 -4.35
N ILE A 124 5.12 0.36 -4.23
CA ILE A 124 3.98 -0.09 -5.04
C ILE A 124 3.47 1.10 -5.87
N GLU A 125 3.16 0.85 -7.14
CA GLU A 125 2.50 1.79 -8.04
C GLU A 125 1.10 1.29 -8.37
N VAL A 126 0.07 2.09 -8.06
CA VAL A 126 -1.34 1.82 -8.41
C VAL A 126 -1.77 2.82 -9.46
N THR A 127 -2.15 2.34 -10.65
CA THR A 127 -2.63 3.19 -11.75
C THR A 127 -4.05 2.82 -12.12
N SER A 128 -4.97 3.78 -11.96
CA SER A 128 -6.39 3.63 -12.30
C SER A 128 -6.70 4.32 -13.63
N PRO A 129 -7.46 3.67 -14.55
CA PRO A 129 -7.97 4.30 -15.76
C PRO A 129 -8.99 5.42 -15.45
N GLY A 130 -8.86 6.56 -16.13
CA GLY A 130 -9.66 7.75 -15.96
C GLY A 130 -8.93 8.87 -15.21
N GLY A 131 -8.90 10.08 -15.80
CA GLY A 131 -8.36 11.28 -15.15
C GLY A 131 -9.30 11.84 -14.08
N LEU A 132 -9.15 13.10 -13.70
CA LEU A 132 -10.06 13.73 -12.75
C LEU A 132 -11.47 13.91 -13.35
N PRO A 133 -12.54 13.87 -12.53
CA PRO A 133 -13.87 14.28 -12.95
C PRO A 133 -13.88 15.75 -13.40
N LYS A 134 -14.79 16.10 -14.33
CA LYS A 134 -14.97 17.49 -14.76
C LYS A 134 -15.32 18.37 -13.54
N GLY A 135 -14.69 19.54 -13.47
CA GLY A 135 -14.90 20.51 -12.39
C GLY A 135 -14.05 20.28 -11.13
N LEU A 136 -13.12 19.33 -11.16
CA LEU A 136 -12.16 19.10 -10.09
C LEU A 136 -10.73 19.38 -10.59
N SER A 137 -10.08 20.38 -10.01
CA SER A 137 -8.68 20.69 -10.30
C SER A 137 -7.73 19.70 -9.59
N LYS A 138 -6.49 19.65 -10.07
CA LYS A 138 -5.44 18.83 -9.42
C LYS A 138 -5.16 19.29 -7.99
N GLU A 139 -5.16 20.59 -7.78
CA GLU A 139 -4.91 21.22 -6.50
C GLU A 139 -6.00 20.87 -5.49
N GLU A 140 -7.27 21.00 -5.87
CA GLU A 140 -8.42 20.64 -5.02
C GLU A 140 -8.46 19.15 -4.70
N TYR A 141 -8.14 18.30 -5.69
CA TYR A 141 -8.04 16.85 -5.50
C TYR A 141 -6.96 16.49 -4.48
N LEU A 142 -5.76 17.04 -4.62
CA LEU A 142 -4.64 16.76 -3.71
C LEU A 142 -4.85 17.35 -2.31
N ALA A 143 -5.50 18.50 -2.23
CA ALA A 143 -5.88 19.12 -0.95
C ALA A 143 -7.03 18.37 -0.23
N GLY A 144 -7.75 17.48 -0.93
CA GLY A 144 -8.91 16.77 -0.36
C GLY A 144 -10.08 17.69 -0.03
N GLN A 145 -10.17 18.87 -0.66
CA GLN A 145 -11.22 19.86 -0.37
C GLN A 145 -12.56 19.52 -1.00
N LEU A 146 -12.53 18.87 -2.15
CA LEU A 146 -13.73 18.54 -2.92
C LEU A 146 -13.68 17.07 -3.35
N SER A 147 -14.81 16.36 -3.18
CA SER A 147 -15.00 15.00 -3.69
C SER A 147 -16.09 14.97 -4.75
N ILE A 148 -15.71 14.63 -5.96
CA ILE A 148 -16.66 14.34 -7.03
C ILE A 148 -16.60 12.84 -7.29
N LEU A 149 -17.65 12.12 -6.86
CA LEU A 149 -17.72 10.67 -7.02
C LEU A 149 -18.07 10.32 -8.47
N ARG A 150 -17.18 9.62 -9.16
CA ARG A 150 -17.47 9.11 -10.52
C ARG A 150 -18.48 7.97 -10.48
N ASN A 151 -18.37 7.09 -9.49
CA ASN A 151 -19.24 5.92 -9.32
C ASN A 151 -19.93 5.96 -7.94
N PRO A 152 -20.96 6.82 -7.75
CA PRO A 152 -21.56 7.07 -6.43
C PRO A 152 -22.18 5.82 -5.80
N ILE A 153 -22.73 4.91 -6.61
CA ILE A 153 -23.30 3.64 -6.11
C ILE A 153 -22.20 2.76 -5.52
N ILE A 154 -21.09 2.61 -6.23
CA ILE A 154 -19.93 1.83 -5.75
C ILE A 154 -19.36 2.45 -4.47
N ALA A 155 -19.17 3.78 -4.48
CA ALA A 155 -18.67 4.51 -3.32
C ALA A 155 -19.57 4.33 -2.09
N ASN A 156 -20.89 4.43 -2.24
CA ASN A 156 -21.84 4.25 -1.13
C ASN A 156 -21.78 2.84 -0.53
N ILE A 157 -21.63 1.80 -1.36
CA ILE A 157 -21.51 0.43 -0.86
C ILE A 157 -20.16 0.24 -0.18
N PHE A 158 -19.07 0.71 -0.76
CA PHE A 158 -17.74 0.65 -0.15
C PHE A 158 -17.71 1.36 1.20
N PHE A 159 -18.36 2.53 1.31
CA PHE A 159 -18.52 3.25 2.57
C PHE A 159 -19.30 2.42 3.61
N ARG A 160 -20.45 1.86 3.25
CA ARG A 160 -21.27 1.03 4.15
C ARG A 160 -20.55 -0.22 4.65
N LEU A 161 -19.61 -0.74 3.86
CA LEU A 161 -18.75 -1.87 4.21
C LEU A 161 -17.48 -1.44 4.98
N GLY A 162 -17.28 -0.15 5.24
CA GLY A 162 -16.09 0.38 5.93
C GLY A 162 -14.81 0.27 5.10
N LEU A 163 -14.92 0.14 3.77
CA LEU A 163 -13.76 0.05 2.88
C LEU A 163 -13.19 1.43 2.53
N ILE A 164 -14.06 2.46 2.50
CA ILE A 164 -13.70 3.87 2.33
C ILE A 164 -14.47 4.74 3.31
N GLU A 165 -14.07 6.02 3.42
CA GLU A 165 -14.79 7.01 4.22
C GLU A 165 -15.52 8.05 3.34
N GLN A 166 -16.48 8.78 3.93
CA GLN A 166 -17.37 9.69 3.19
C GLN A 166 -16.76 11.05 2.83
N PHE A 167 -15.71 11.51 3.53
CA PHE A 167 -15.33 12.94 3.55
C PHE A 167 -14.10 13.29 2.72
N SER A 168 -13.91 12.78 1.52
CA SER A 168 -12.75 13.14 0.64
C SER A 168 -11.38 12.97 1.30
N THR A 169 -11.29 12.19 2.39
CA THR A 169 -10.11 12.07 3.23
C THR A 169 -9.12 10.99 2.75
N GLY A 170 -9.40 10.33 1.62
CA GLY A 170 -8.59 9.20 1.15
C GLY A 170 -7.11 9.55 0.94
N ILE A 171 -6.82 10.66 0.25
CA ILE A 171 -5.45 11.15 0.06
C ILE A 171 -4.82 11.50 1.41
N GLN A 172 -5.53 12.21 2.28
CA GLN A 172 -5.04 12.60 3.60
C GLN A 172 -4.74 11.39 4.48
N ARG A 173 -5.51 10.30 4.36
CA ARG A 173 -5.25 9.05 5.06
C ARG A 173 -4.01 8.33 4.55
N ILE A 174 -3.82 8.33 3.23
CA ILE A 174 -2.58 7.80 2.64
C ILE A 174 -1.40 8.60 3.19
N LEU A 175 -1.45 9.94 3.18
CA LEU A 175 -0.39 10.79 3.71
C LEU A 175 -0.18 10.59 5.21
N ALA A 176 -1.26 10.52 6.00
CA ALA A 176 -1.18 10.29 7.44
C ALA A 176 -0.54 8.94 7.80
N ALA A 177 -0.73 7.91 6.97
CA ALA A 177 -0.09 6.61 7.16
C ALA A 177 1.44 6.67 6.99
N TYR A 178 1.97 7.74 6.40
CA TYR A 178 3.39 7.99 6.19
C TYR A 178 3.93 9.16 7.02
N ALA A 179 3.16 9.67 8.01
CA ALA A 179 3.54 10.86 8.78
C ALA A 179 4.94 10.75 9.40
N ASP A 180 5.30 9.56 9.91
CA ASP A 180 6.59 9.29 10.55
C ASP A 180 7.64 8.71 9.59
N SER A 181 7.37 8.69 8.28
CA SER A 181 8.28 8.15 7.27
C SER A 181 9.04 9.24 6.54
N LYS A 182 10.34 9.01 6.31
CA LYS A 182 11.17 9.86 5.44
C LYS A 182 10.69 9.83 3.98
N THR A 183 10.16 8.68 3.55
CA THR A 183 9.60 8.53 2.20
C THR A 183 8.12 8.86 2.21
N GLN A 184 7.67 9.66 1.23
CA GLN A 184 6.29 10.10 1.14
C GLN A 184 5.60 9.57 -0.12
N PRO A 185 4.29 9.28 -0.06
CA PRO A 185 3.50 8.89 -1.23
C PRO A 185 3.51 9.98 -2.31
N GLN A 186 3.45 9.56 -3.57
CA GLN A 186 3.40 10.47 -4.72
C GLN A 186 2.14 10.23 -5.52
N PHE A 187 1.54 11.32 -6.00
CA PHE A 187 0.31 11.31 -6.79
C PHE A 187 0.58 11.96 -8.15
N SER A 188 0.39 11.20 -9.21
CA SER A 188 0.53 11.68 -10.58
C SER A 188 -0.84 11.64 -11.28
N ILE A 189 -1.30 12.80 -11.72
CA ILE A 189 -2.59 12.99 -12.34
C ILE A 189 -2.36 13.28 -13.81
N PHE A 190 -2.87 12.40 -14.66
CA PHE A 190 -2.84 12.49 -16.11
C PHE A 190 -4.27 12.67 -16.64
N GLU A 191 -4.39 13.04 -17.91
CA GLU A 191 -5.69 13.21 -18.56
C GLU A 191 -6.56 11.93 -18.48
N ASN A 192 -5.95 10.76 -18.69
CA ASN A 192 -6.65 9.48 -18.81
C ASN A 192 -6.28 8.46 -17.73
N SER A 193 -5.56 8.86 -16.70
CA SER A 193 -5.21 7.99 -15.57
C SER A 193 -4.77 8.76 -14.34
N ILE A 194 -4.90 8.14 -13.18
CA ILE A 194 -4.32 8.60 -11.92
C ILE A 194 -3.40 7.51 -11.39
N LYS A 195 -2.15 7.89 -11.08
CA LYS A 195 -1.16 6.99 -10.49
C LYS A 195 -0.81 7.43 -9.07
N ILE A 196 -0.83 6.46 -8.15
CA ILE A 196 -0.40 6.60 -6.77
C ILE A 196 0.84 5.73 -6.59
N VAL A 197 1.91 6.30 -6.04
CA VAL A 197 3.14 5.58 -5.67
C VAL A 197 3.22 5.54 -4.15
N LEU A 198 3.27 4.34 -3.59
CA LEU A 198 3.41 4.08 -2.17
C LEU A 198 4.81 3.50 -1.92
N PRO A 199 5.77 4.29 -1.42
CA PRO A 199 7.12 3.81 -1.16
C PRO A 199 7.17 2.91 0.08
N VAL A 200 8.18 2.06 0.16
CA VAL A 200 8.51 1.34 1.41
C VAL A 200 8.87 2.38 2.48
N VAL A 201 8.31 2.19 3.68
CA VAL A 201 8.51 3.06 4.83
C VAL A 201 9.96 2.97 5.30
N LYS A 202 10.66 4.09 5.26
CA LYS A 202 11.98 4.24 5.88
C LYS A 202 11.81 5.01 7.17
N MET A 203 11.88 4.31 8.30
CA MET A 203 11.88 4.97 9.61
C MET A 203 13.13 5.82 9.74
N GLU A 204 12.96 7.07 10.09
CA GLU A 204 14.05 7.95 10.48
C GLU A 204 14.15 7.96 12.01
N LEU A 205 15.30 7.48 12.52
CA LEU A 205 15.56 7.53 13.94
C LEU A 205 15.89 8.98 14.32
N GLN A 206 15.23 9.48 15.36
CA GLN A 206 15.44 10.85 15.80
C GLN A 206 16.85 11.05 16.38
N GLY A 207 17.53 12.09 15.92
CA GLY A 207 18.82 12.52 16.47
C GLY A 207 20.00 11.61 16.16
N VAL A 208 19.93 10.83 15.09
CA VAL A 208 21.07 10.06 14.54
C VAL A 208 21.38 10.51 13.12
N SER A 209 22.62 10.22 12.68
CA SER A 209 23.05 10.54 11.32
C SER A 209 22.34 9.69 10.26
N GLU A 210 22.32 10.16 9.00
CA GLU A 210 21.74 9.42 7.87
C GLU A 210 22.44 8.06 7.67
N ASP A 211 23.76 8.03 7.80
CA ASP A 211 24.56 6.81 7.74
C ASP A 211 24.21 5.83 8.88
N ALA A 212 23.90 6.32 10.08
CA ALA A 212 23.46 5.49 11.20
C ALA A 212 22.06 4.90 10.95
N ASN A 213 21.17 5.66 10.32
CA ASN A 213 19.87 5.15 9.87
C ASN A 213 20.03 4.01 8.85
N GLU A 214 20.99 4.12 7.91
CA GLU A 214 21.29 3.05 6.96
C GLU A 214 21.76 1.80 7.68
N VAL A 215 22.73 1.89 8.60
CA VAL A 215 23.18 0.78 9.44
C VAL A 215 22.04 0.17 10.25
N TYR A 216 21.19 0.99 10.83
CA TYR A 216 20.01 0.52 11.58
C TYR A 216 19.02 -0.24 10.70
N SER A 217 18.82 0.17 9.45
CA SER A 217 17.90 -0.50 8.53
C SER A 217 18.28 -1.96 8.24
N ILE A 218 19.59 -2.27 8.23
CA ILE A 218 20.14 -3.61 8.01
C ILE A 218 19.95 -4.51 9.23
N LEU A 219 19.97 -3.96 10.45
CA LEU A 219 19.73 -4.68 11.69
C LEU A 219 18.25 -5.07 11.84
N GLN A 220 17.76 -6.03 11.04
CA GLN A 220 16.31 -6.37 11.06
C GLN A 220 15.99 -7.36 12.20
N SER A 221 16.12 -8.67 11.97
CA SER A 221 15.56 -9.69 12.86
C SER A 221 16.61 -10.53 13.59
N ALA A 222 17.85 -10.54 13.15
CA ALA A 222 18.92 -11.33 13.73
C ALA A 222 20.11 -10.47 14.14
N PRO A 223 20.81 -10.79 15.24
CA PRO A 223 22.01 -10.09 15.62
C PRO A 223 23.12 -10.24 14.58
N LEU A 224 23.62 -9.12 14.04
CA LEU A 224 24.66 -9.07 13.00
C LEU A 224 26.02 -8.65 13.56
N SER A 225 27.10 -9.13 12.97
CA SER A 225 28.46 -8.65 13.28
C SER A 225 28.75 -7.36 12.51
N SER A 226 29.67 -6.52 13.02
CA SER A 226 30.11 -5.32 12.31
C SER A 226 30.73 -5.61 10.93
N SER A 227 31.33 -6.78 10.75
CA SER A 227 31.86 -7.21 9.45
C SER A 227 30.77 -7.53 8.45
N HIS A 228 29.67 -8.15 8.89
CA HIS A 228 28.50 -8.41 8.03
C HIS A 228 27.82 -7.12 7.63
N ILE A 229 27.61 -6.19 8.57
CA ILE A 229 27.03 -4.87 8.30
C ILE A 229 27.89 -4.09 7.31
N SER A 230 29.24 -4.17 7.43
CA SER A 230 30.17 -3.52 6.50
C SER A 230 30.12 -4.12 5.08
N GLN A 231 29.73 -5.39 4.93
CA GLN A 231 29.53 -6.03 3.62
C GLN A 231 28.20 -5.62 2.97
N GLU A 232 27.16 -5.43 3.78
CA GLU A 232 25.83 -5.01 3.31
C GLU A 232 25.74 -3.50 3.03
N THR A 233 26.61 -2.70 3.68
CA THR A 233 26.75 -1.26 3.42
C THR A 233 28.01 -1.01 2.61
N SER A 234 28.12 0.12 1.95
CA SER A 234 29.38 0.59 1.34
C SER A 234 30.37 1.17 2.36
N PHE A 235 30.14 0.98 3.68
CA PHE A 235 30.92 1.61 4.73
C PHE A 235 32.10 0.75 5.19
N SER A 236 33.23 1.41 5.49
CA SER A 236 34.36 0.72 6.14
C SER A 236 33.94 0.22 7.53
N LYS A 237 34.59 -0.85 7.99
CA LYS A 237 34.32 -1.45 9.31
C LYS A 237 34.45 -0.45 10.46
N ASN A 238 35.43 0.45 10.40
CA ASN A 238 35.59 1.51 11.41
C ASN A 238 34.43 2.50 11.42
N LYS A 239 33.94 2.90 10.23
CA LYS A 239 32.76 3.74 10.12
C LYS A 239 31.52 3.04 10.70
N VAL A 240 31.31 1.77 10.36
CA VAL A 240 30.22 0.95 10.92
C VAL A 240 30.29 0.90 12.45
N LEU A 241 31.47 0.71 13.05
CA LEU A 241 31.61 0.67 14.51
C LEU A 241 31.22 2.02 15.14
N ASN A 242 31.64 3.16 14.58
CA ASN A 242 31.28 4.50 15.07
C ASN A 242 29.77 4.73 14.98
N LEU A 243 29.13 4.32 13.86
CA LEU A 243 27.69 4.44 13.67
C LEU A 243 26.90 3.54 14.63
N LEU A 244 27.42 2.34 14.92
CA LEU A 244 26.81 1.45 15.92
C LEU A 244 26.95 2.01 17.34
N GLU A 245 28.06 2.71 17.66
CA GLU A 245 28.20 3.41 18.94
C GLU A 245 27.21 4.57 19.05
N GLU A 246 27.02 5.36 18.00
CA GLU A 246 25.98 6.42 17.94
C GLU A 246 24.61 5.83 18.22
N LEU A 247 24.25 4.72 17.56
CA LEU A 247 22.95 4.03 17.74
C LEU A 247 22.79 3.45 19.15
N ILE A 248 23.87 2.94 19.76
CA ILE A 248 23.86 2.41 21.14
C ILE A 248 23.66 3.54 22.14
N GLN A 249 24.37 4.67 21.99
CA GLN A 249 24.22 5.85 22.85
C GLN A 249 22.80 6.42 22.83
N LYS A 250 22.13 6.34 21.68
CA LYS A 250 20.74 6.77 21.51
C LYS A 250 19.72 5.70 21.93
N GLY A 251 20.16 4.52 22.33
CA GLY A 251 19.29 3.44 22.77
C GLY A 251 18.60 2.65 21.67
N TYR A 252 18.97 2.83 20.40
CA TYR A 252 18.36 2.14 19.27
C TYR A 252 18.94 0.74 19.01
N VAL A 253 20.17 0.50 19.45
CA VAL A 253 20.89 -0.76 19.23
C VAL A 253 21.50 -1.26 20.54
N VAL A 254 21.49 -2.57 20.73
CA VAL A 254 22.17 -3.25 21.83
C VAL A 254 23.31 -4.09 21.31
N LYS A 255 24.39 -4.13 22.06
CA LYS A 255 25.57 -4.95 21.81
C LYS A 255 25.44 -6.26 22.57
N ILE A 256 25.63 -7.42 21.89
CA ILE A 256 25.55 -8.76 22.46
C ILE A 256 26.91 -9.43 22.31
N GLY A 257 27.42 -10.02 23.40
CA GLY A 257 28.71 -10.73 23.42
C GLY A 257 29.93 -9.80 23.49
N ASN A 258 31.12 -10.40 23.53
CA ASN A 258 32.38 -9.68 23.66
C ASN A 258 33.44 -10.20 22.65
N GLY A 259 34.41 -9.33 22.33
CA GLY A 259 35.53 -9.65 21.45
C GLY A 259 35.08 -10.03 20.03
N ARG A 260 35.68 -11.10 19.47
CA ARG A 260 35.41 -11.55 18.09
C ARG A 260 33.96 -12.03 17.84
N GLY A 261 33.22 -12.39 18.91
CA GLY A 261 31.84 -12.84 18.86
C GLY A 261 30.79 -11.71 19.01
N THR A 262 31.20 -10.46 19.04
CA THR A 262 30.30 -9.32 19.21
C THR A 262 29.31 -9.21 18.06
N LYS A 263 28.03 -9.12 18.41
CA LYS A 263 26.91 -8.87 17.49
C LYS A 263 26.09 -7.68 17.98
N TYR A 264 25.32 -7.11 17.07
CA TYR A 264 24.49 -5.94 17.29
C TYR A 264 23.05 -6.27 16.89
N HIS A 265 22.12 -5.78 17.66
CA HIS A 265 20.67 -6.00 17.46
C HIS A 265 19.91 -4.72 17.78
N ARG A 266 18.75 -4.50 17.16
CA ARG A 266 17.87 -3.39 17.52
C ARG A 266 17.44 -3.50 18.98
N SER A 267 17.45 -2.38 19.69
CA SER A 267 16.76 -2.30 21.00
C SER A 267 15.27 -2.54 20.79
N LYS A 268 14.63 -3.16 21.77
CA LYS A 268 13.20 -3.41 21.75
C LYS A 268 12.39 -2.12 21.80
#